data_69e6b23abb1ec6df94e28a99e1e84e68
#
_entry.id   69e6b23abb1ec6df94e28a99e1e84e68
#
_cell.length_a   1.000
_cell.length_b   1.000
_cell.length_c   1.000
_cell.angle_alpha   90.00
_cell.angle_beta   90.00
_cell.angle_gamma   90.00
#
_symmetry.space_group_name_H-M   'P 1'
#
loop_
_entity.id
_entity.type
_entity.pdbx_description
1 polymer ?
#
loop_
_entity_poly.entity_id
_entity_poly.type
_entity_poly.pdbx_seq_one_letter_code
_entity_poly.pdbx_strand_id
1 'polypeptide(L)'
;AILYRTNGQSRVFEEQLRRYNIAYRVYGGLSFYSRKEIKDLIAYMRLTINDKDDEALKRVINYPRRGIGDSSIDQISQLANDNDLSMWEVLTKIEFNNRSRKSIGEFVELIRAFKAKAVKSNAYEIADYIARHSGILTLLKEDKSPEGLGRIENITSLLDGIQEFVQDDELEIGEEGSLD
;
A
#
# COMPACT_ATOMS: atom_id res chain seq x y z
N ALA A 1 -4.21 -25.37 -17.84
CA ALA A 1 -4.46 -24.94 -16.46
C ALA A 1 -3.14 -24.95 -15.69
N ILE A 2 -2.92 -23.93 -14.85
CA ILE A 2 -1.78 -23.84 -13.93
C ILE A 2 -2.32 -24.06 -12.52
N LEU A 3 -1.74 -25.02 -11.81
CA LEU A 3 -2.08 -25.31 -10.42
C LEU A 3 -0.94 -24.85 -9.52
N TYR A 4 -1.28 -24.20 -8.40
CA TYR A 4 -0.32 -23.72 -7.41
C TYR A 4 -0.78 -24.06 -6.00
N ARG A 5 0.16 -24.22 -5.10
CA ARG A 5 -0.09 -24.67 -3.72
C ARG A 5 -0.47 -23.53 -2.79
N THR A 6 0.16 -22.38 -2.91
CA THR A 6 -0.06 -21.22 -2.05
C THR A 6 -0.51 -20.01 -2.86
N ASN A 7 -1.25 -19.14 -2.19
CA ASN A 7 -1.78 -17.93 -2.80
C ASN A 7 -0.68 -16.95 -3.27
N GLY A 8 0.49 -16.90 -2.61
CA GLY A 8 1.61 -16.07 -3.02
C GLY A 8 2.16 -16.42 -4.40
N GLN A 9 2.15 -17.71 -4.76
CA GLN A 9 2.64 -18.19 -6.06
C GLN A 9 1.83 -17.67 -7.25
N SER A 10 0.57 -17.28 -7.06
CA SER A 10 -0.25 -16.75 -8.17
C SER A 10 0.30 -15.44 -8.74
N ARG A 11 1.03 -14.62 -7.96
CA ARG A 11 1.61 -13.35 -8.42
C ARG A 11 2.45 -13.51 -9.68
N VAL A 12 3.45 -14.37 -9.63
CA VAL A 12 4.39 -14.58 -10.74
C VAL A 12 3.65 -15.00 -12.02
N PHE A 13 2.68 -15.92 -11.91
CA PHE A 13 1.89 -16.34 -13.07
C PHE A 13 1.02 -15.21 -13.60
N GLU A 14 0.33 -14.46 -12.73
CA GLU A 14 -0.52 -13.35 -13.14
C GLU A 14 0.28 -12.22 -13.79
N GLU A 15 1.48 -11.91 -13.29
CA GLU A 15 2.39 -10.92 -13.88
C GLU A 15 2.89 -11.35 -15.25
N GLN A 16 3.39 -12.58 -15.38
CA GLN A 16 3.85 -13.09 -16.67
C GLN A 16 2.72 -13.16 -17.71
N LEU A 17 1.54 -13.64 -17.34
CA LEU A 17 0.40 -13.68 -18.23
C LEU A 17 -0.02 -12.28 -18.71
N ARG A 18 0.03 -11.27 -17.84
CA ARG A 18 -0.21 -9.87 -18.22
C ARG A 18 0.88 -9.33 -19.14
N ARG A 19 2.15 -9.57 -18.82
CA ARG A 19 3.28 -9.13 -19.64
C ARG A 19 3.19 -9.64 -21.07
N TYR A 20 2.71 -10.87 -21.26
CA TYR A 20 2.50 -11.47 -22.57
C TYR A 20 1.10 -11.23 -23.15
N ASN A 21 0.27 -10.37 -22.52
CA ASN A 21 -1.12 -10.11 -22.93
C ASN A 21 -1.98 -11.39 -23.06
N ILE A 22 -1.73 -12.40 -22.24
CA ILE A 22 -2.49 -13.65 -22.21
C ILE A 22 -3.66 -13.48 -21.24
N ALA A 23 -4.88 -13.57 -21.75
CA ALA A 23 -6.08 -13.56 -20.90
C ALA A 23 -6.12 -14.76 -19.97
N TYR A 24 -6.38 -14.53 -18.68
CA TYR A 24 -6.47 -15.57 -17.67
C TYR A 24 -7.64 -15.36 -16.72
N ARG A 25 -8.01 -16.39 -16.01
CA ARG A 25 -8.99 -16.34 -14.93
C ARG A 25 -8.48 -17.16 -13.74
N VAL A 26 -8.52 -16.56 -12.55
CA VAL A 26 -8.21 -17.23 -11.29
C VAL A 26 -9.47 -17.95 -10.79
N TYR A 27 -9.36 -19.23 -10.51
CA TYR A 27 -10.42 -20.05 -9.92
C TYR A 27 -10.06 -20.38 -8.47
N GLY A 28 -11.06 -20.34 -7.58
CA GLY A 28 -10.90 -20.71 -6.16
C GLY A 28 -10.33 -19.60 -5.28
N GLY A 29 -10.19 -18.37 -5.79
CA GLY A 29 -9.70 -17.24 -5.00
C GLY A 29 -9.74 -15.91 -5.74
N LEU A 30 -9.27 -14.85 -5.05
CA LEU A 30 -9.09 -13.52 -5.64
C LEU A 30 -7.76 -13.46 -6.39
N SER A 31 -7.73 -12.73 -7.50
CA SER A 31 -6.48 -12.30 -8.13
C SER A 31 -5.55 -11.67 -7.10
N PHE A 32 -4.24 -11.87 -7.24
CA PHE A 32 -3.24 -11.39 -6.27
C PHE A 32 -3.43 -9.93 -5.90
N TYR A 33 -3.53 -9.04 -6.88
CA TYR A 33 -3.71 -7.60 -6.67
C TYR A 33 -5.13 -7.20 -6.18
N SER A 34 -6.08 -8.14 -6.15
CA SER A 34 -7.41 -7.91 -5.59
C SER A 34 -7.54 -8.23 -4.11
N ARG A 35 -6.51 -8.85 -3.52
CA ARG A 35 -6.49 -9.21 -2.10
C ARG A 35 -6.43 -7.97 -1.21
N LYS A 36 -7.11 -8.06 -0.06
CA LYS A 36 -7.28 -6.90 0.84
C LYS A 36 -5.93 -6.35 1.32
N GLU A 37 -5.06 -7.20 1.85
CA GLU A 37 -3.75 -6.84 2.40
C GLU A 37 -2.84 -6.21 1.35
N ILE A 38 -2.91 -6.69 0.10
CA ILE A 38 -2.16 -6.13 -1.03
C ILE A 38 -2.68 -4.74 -1.37
N LYS A 39 -4.00 -4.58 -1.51
CA LYS A 39 -4.61 -3.27 -1.76
C LYS A 39 -4.34 -2.27 -0.64
N ASP A 40 -4.31 -2.72 0.61
CA ASP A 40 -4.05 -1.86 1.76
C ASP A 40 -2.60 -1.35 1.74
N LEU A 41 -1.62 -2.23 1.47
CA LEU A 41 -0.21 -1.81 1.37
C LEU A 41 0.02 -0.89 0.16
N ILE A 42 -0.55 -1.23 -1.00
CA ILE A 42 -0.47 -0.38 -2.20
C ILE A 42 -1.11 1.00 -1.94
N ALA A 43 -2.21 1.08 -1.20
CA ALA A 43 -2.84 2.35 -0.87
C ALA A 43 -1.92 3.24 0.00
N TYR A 44 -1.18 2.67 0.95
CA TYR A 44 -0.15 3.42 1.67
C TYR A 44 0.96 3.94 0.74
N MET A 45 1.43 3.11 -0.18
CA MET A 45 2.46 3.50 -1.16
C MET A 45 1.94 4.63 -2.06
N ARG A 46 0.71 4.50 -2.59
CA ARG A 46 0.07 5.52 -3.42
C ARG A 46 -0.05 6.85 -2.67
N LEU A 47 -0.55 6.83 -1.43
CA LEU A 47 -0.70 8.03 -0.59
C LEU A 47 0.65 8.67 -0.26
N THR A 48 1.71 7.87 -0.11
CA THR A 48 3.07 8.36 0.12
C THR A 48 3.58 9.18 -1.06
N ILE A 49 3.27 8.77 -2.28
CA ILE A 49 3.73 9.42 -3.52
C ILE A 49 2.77 10.56 -3.94
N ASN A 50 1.46 10.32 -3.80
CA ASN A 50 0.42 11.28 -4.18
C ASN A 50 -0.55 11.50 -3.02
N ASP A 51 -0.43 12.62 -2.34
CA ASP A 51 -1.31 12.99 -1.22
C ASP A 51 -2.70 13.48 -1.63
N LYS A 52 -2.93 13.69 -2.93
CA LYS A 52 -4.28 13.97 -3.47
C LYS A 52 -5.08 12.71 -3.78
N ASP A 53 -4.56 11.54 -3.45
CA ASP A 53 -5.25 10.26 -3.62
C ASP A 53 -6.21 10.00 -2.46
N ASP A 54 -7.38 10.63 -2.51
CA ASP A 54 -8.40 10.52 -1.46
C ASP A 54 -8.94 9.09 -1.29
N GLU A 55 -8.95 8.28 -2.36
CA GLU A 55 -9.33 6.86 -2.24
C GLU A 55 -8.31 6.06 -1.43
N ALA A 56 -7.02 6.27 -1.70
CA ALA A 56 -5.97 5.65 -0.93
C ALA A 56 -6.02 6.12 0.53
N LEU A 57 -6.24 7.42 0.76
CA LEU A 57 -6.37 7.99 2.11
C LEU A 57 -7.55 7.37 2.86
N LYS A 58 -8.75 7.36 2.30
CA LYS A 58 -9.96 6.74 2.90
C LYS A 58 -9.70 5.29 3.29
N ARG A 59 -8.96 4.57 2.45
CA ARG A 59 -8.67 3.17 2.68
C ARG A 59 -7.76 2.91 3.88
N VAL A 60 -6.76 3.78 4.12
CA VAL A 60 -5.70 3.52 5.10
C VAL A 60 -5.76 4.38 6.37
N ILE A 61 -6.51 5.46 6.39
CA ILE A 61 -6.55 6.40 7.52
C ILE A 61 -6.89 5.71 8.85
N ASN A 62 -7.79 4.72 8.83
CA ASN A 62 -8.16 3.92 10.00
C ASN A 62 -7.80 2.43 9.86
N TYR A 63 -6.83 2.11 9.03
CA TYR A 63 -6.35 0.73 8.88
C TYR A 63 -4.81 0.66 8.93
N PRO A 64 -4.22 -0.04 9.91
CA PRO A 64 -4.85 -0.66 11.10
C PRO A 64 -5.66 0.33 11.95
N ARG A 65 -6.55 -0.20 12.80
CA ARG A 65 -7.44 0.67 13.61
C ARG A 65 -6.68 1.70 14.44
N ARG A 66 -7.03 3.00 14.26
CA ARG A 66 -6.44 4.15 14.97
C ARG A 66 -7.45 4.95 15.78
N GLY A 67 -8.72 4.50 15.82
CA GLY A 67 -9.78 5.24 16.49
C GLY A 67 -10.34 6.42 15.66
N ILE A 68 -10.06 6.45 14.36
CA ILE A 68 -10.67 7.41 13.41
C ILE A 68 -11.90 6.72 12.83
N GLY A 69 -13.07 7.04 13.36
CA GLY A 69 -14.33 6.44 12.94
C GLY A 69 -14.86 6.99 11.62
N ASP A 70 -15.85 6.28 11.04
CA ASP A 70 -16.44 6.63 9.75
C ASP A 70 -17.02 8.05 9.75
N SER A 71 -17.67 8.48 10.84
CA SER A 71 -18.17 9.84 10.97
C SER A 71 -17.09 10.93 10.85
N SER A 72 -15.86 10.65 11.33
CA SER A 72 -14.75 11.58 11.17
C SER A 72 -14.24 11.58 9.73
N ILE A 73 -14.21 10.42 9.07
CA ILE A 73 -13.83 10.29 7.67
C ILE A 73 -14.82 11.01 6.76
N ASP A 74 -16.12 10.85 7.03
CA ASP A 74 -17.19 11.55 6.30
C ASP A 74 -17.07 13.07 6.47
N GLN A 75 -16.83 13.56 7.70
CA GLN A 75 -16.61 14.98 7.97
C GLN A 75 -15.40 15.53 7.19
N ILE A 76 -14.28 14.79 7.16
CA ILE A 76 -13.09 15.17 6.40
C ILE A 76 -13.42 15.24 4.91
N SER A 77 -14.14 14.23 4.39
CA SER A 77 -14.56 14.18 2.99
C SER A 77 -15.48 15.33 2.61
N GLN A 78 -16.42 15.68 3.49
CA GLN A 78 -17.33 16.81 3.27
C GLN A 78 -16.56 18.14 3.27
N LEU A 79 -15.68 18.37 4.25
CA LEU A 79 -14.84 19.57 4.31
C LEU A 79 -13.94 19.69 3.08
N ALA A 80 -13.44 18.58 2.54
CA ALA A 80 -12.66 18.55 1.31
C ALA A 80 -13.48 19.05 0.12
N ASN A 81 -14.69 18.52 -0.05
CA ASN A 81 -15.60 18.93 -1.12
C ASN A 81 -16.04 20.40 -0.98
N ASP A 82 -16.43 20.83 0.23
CA ASP A 82 -16.95 22.18 0.49
C ASP A 82 -15.88 23.27 0.25
N ASN A 83 -14.59 22.95 0.36
CA ASN A 83 -13.50 23.88 0.23
C ASN A 83 -12.64 23.67 -1.04
N ASP A 84 -13.03 22.75 -1.93
CA ASP A 84 -12.25 22.37 -3.12
C ASP A 84 -10.79 21.96 -2.78
N LEU A 85 -10.64 21.18 -1.71
CA LEU A 85 -9.38 20.67 -1.19
C LEU A 85 -9.33 19.13 -1.30
N SER A 86 -8.13 18.56 -1.33
CA SER A 86 -7.97 17.13 -1.07
C SER A 86 -8.21 16.82 0.42
N MET A 87 -8.57 15.58 0.74
CA MET A 87 -8.70 15.15 2.14
C MET A 87 -7.39 15.33 2.91
N TRP A 88 -6.24 15.13 2.27
CA TRP A 88 -4.94 15.37 2.89
C TRP A 88 -4.73 16.83 3.26
N GLU A 89 -5.13 17.75 2.40
CA GLU A 89 -5.07 19.19 2.71
C GLU A 89 -5.97 19.53 3.89
N VAL A 90 -7.17 18.95 3.97
CA VAL A 90 -8.06 19.11 5.13
C VAL A 90 -7.38 18.60 6.40
N LEU A 91 -6.77 17.40 6.39
CA LEU A 91 -6.07 16.85 7.55
C LEU A 91 -4.91 17.71 8.04
N THR A 92 -4.26 18.43 7.14
CA THR A 92 -3.04 19.22 7.44
C THR A 92 -3.28 20.69 7.70
N LYS A 93 -4.38 21.24 7.19
CA LYS A 93 -4.69 22.70 7.26
C LYS A 93 -5.81 23.03 8.24
N ILE A 94 -6.72 22.09 8.53
CA ILE A 94 -7.90 22.33 9.36
C ILE A 94 -7.69 21.72 10.74
N GLU A 95 -7.98 22.51 11.79
CA GLU A 95 -7.95 22.00 13.15
C GLU A 95 -9.21 21.21 13.47
N PHE A 96 -9.02 19.98 13.94
CA PHE A 96 -10.10 19.12 14.43
C PHE A 96 -10.23 19.27 15.94
N ASN A 97 -11.43 19.61 16.41
CA ASN A 97 -11.76 19.69 17.83
C ASN A 97 -12.55 18.46 18.30
N ASN A 98 -12.23 17.29 17.75
CA ASN A 98 -12.94 16.06 18.07
C ASN A 98 -12.04 15.03 18.76
N ARG A 99 -12.66 13.93 19.20
CA ARG A 99 -11.98 12.80 19.87
C ARG A 99 -10.88 12.19 19.00
N SER A 100 -10.96 12.33 17.67
CA SER A 100 -10.02 11.76 16.70
C SER A 100 -8.79 12.66 16.43
N ARG A 101 -8.75 13.91 16.97
CA ARG A 101 -7.65 14.87 16.71
C ARG A 101 -6.27 14.27 16.89
N LYS A 102 -6.04 13.57 18.01
CA LYS A 102 -4.75 12.94 18.29
C LYS A 102 -4.40 11.87 17.25
N SER A 103 -5.33 10.96 16.98
CA SER A 103 -5.12 9.89 16.01
C SER A 103 -4.93 10.39 14.58
N ILE A 104 -5.63 11.48 14.21
CA ILE A 104 -5.43 12.16 12.91
C ILE A 104 -4.02 12.74 12.84
N GLY A 105 -3.57 13.43 13.89
CA GLY A 105 -2.21 13.96 13.95
C GLY A 105 -1.14 12.87 13.84
N GLU A 106 -1.28 11.78 14.57
CA GLU A 106 -0.39 10.62 14.50
C GLU A 106 -0.36 10.00 13.08
N PHE A 107 -1.50 9.92 12.41
CA PHE A 107 -1.58 9.44 11.03
C PHE A 107 -0.88 10.39 10.06
N VAL A 108 -1.08 11.71 10.20
CA VAL A 108 -0.40 12.72 9.38
C VAL A 108 1.11 12.62 9.52
N GLU A 109 1.62 12.50 10.76
CA GLU A 109 3.06 12.36 11.00
C GLU A 109 3.61 11.04 10.43
N LEU A 110 2.85 9.95 10.49
CA LEU A 110 3.22 8.68 9.88
C LEU A 110 3.41 8.82 8.35
N ILE A 111 2.45 9.44 7.66
CA ILE A 111 2.56 9.64 6.20
C ILE A 111 3.68 10.62 5.86
N ARG A 112 3.90 11.67 6.65
CA ARG A 112 5.05 12.58 6.48
C ARG A 112 6.39 11.85 6.61
N ALA A 113 6.51 10.94 7.57
CA ALA A 113 7.70 10.11 7.72
C ALA A 113 7.93 9.21 6.50
N PHE A 114 6.86 8.60 5.93
CA PHE A 114 6.96 7.82 4.71
C PHE A 114 7.42 8.67 3.52
N LYS A 115 6.83 9.85 3.34
CA LYS A 115 7.25 10.79 2.29
C LYS A 115 8.72 11.21 2.41
N ALA A 116 9.17 11.53 3.62
CA ALA A 116 10.55 11.91 3.88
C ALA A 116 11.53 10.74 3.58
N LYS A 117 11.13 9.50 3.89
CA LYS A 117 11.90 8.31 3.59
C LYS A 117 11.93 8.04 2.08
N ALA A 118 10.82 8.22 1.37
CA ALA A 118 10.70 7.98 -0.07
C ALA A 118 11.68 8.80 -0.92
N VAL A 119 12.00 10.03 -0.49
CA VAL A 119 12.97 10.91 -1.20
C VAL A 119 14.37 10.29 -1.32
N LYS A 120 14.73 9.39 -0.40
CA LYS A 120 16.08 8.83 -0.27
C LYS A 120 16.12 7.31 -0.46
N SER A 121 15.05 6.71 -0.94
CA SER A 121 14.89 5.26 -1.01
C SER A 121 14.46 4.84 -2.40
N ASN A 122 14.90 3.65 -2.83
CA ASN A 122 14.34 3.00 -3.99
C ASN A 122 12.95 2.42 -3.69
N ALA A 123 12.28 1.89 -4.71
CA ALA A 123 10.90 1.39 -4.59
C ALA A 123 10.77 0.24 -3.56
N TYR A 124 11.75 -0.65 -3.47
CA TYR A 124 11.76 -1.73 -2.50
C TYR A 124 11.95 -1.23 -1.08
N GLU A 125 12.93 -0.37 -0.85
CA GLU A 125 13.24 0.17 0.47
C GLU A 125 12.06 0.91 1.08
N ILE A 126 11.35 1.73 0.28
CA ILE A 126 10.18 2.44 0.80
C ILE A 126 8.99 1.52 1.01
N ALA A 127 8.76 0.52 0.14
CA ALA A 127 7.70 -0.45 0.30
C ALA A 127 7.88 -1.30 1.57
N ASP A 128 9.10 -1.82 1.82
CA ASP A 128 9.44 -2.56 3.04
C ASP A 128 9.30 -1.67 4.29
N TYR A 129 9.78 -0.42 4.22
CA TYR A 129 9.64 0.53 5.32
C TYR A 129 8.16 0.79 5.66
N ILE A 130 7.31 1.02 4.66
CA ILE A 130 5.87 1.20 4.86
C ILE A 130 5.23 -0.07 5.44
N ALA A 131 5.54 -1.25 4.92
CA ALA A 131 5.01 -2.52 5.41
C ALA A 131 5.29 -2.72 6.91
N ARG A 132 6.50 -2.38 7.36
CA ARG A 132 6.94 -2.52 8.76
C ARG A 132 6.35 -1.45 9.68
N HIS A 133 6.23 -0.20 9.23
CA HIS A 133 5.91 0.94 10.09
C HIS A 133 4.44 1.38 10.02
N SER A 134 3.67 0.94 9.02
CA SER A 134 2.22 1.23 8.95
C SER A 134 1.39 0.51 10.02
N GLY A 135 1.96 -0.55 10.62
CA GLY A 135 1.28 -1.45 11.54
C GLY A 135 0.56 -2.62 10.86
N ILE A 136 0.54 -2.68 9.51
CA ILE A 136 -0.12 -3.79 8.78
C ILE A 136 0.50 -5.14 9.17
N LEU A 137 1.84 -5.27 9.09
CA LEU A 137 2.50 -6.53 9.43
C LEU A 137 2.30 -6.91 10.90
N THR A 138 2.26 -5.94 11.81
CA THR A 138 1.97 -6.20 13.23
C THR A 138 0.57 -6.79 13.39
N LEU A 139 -0.43 -6.16 12.77
CA LEU A 139 -1.80 -6.64 12.80
C LEU A 139 -1.94 -8.05 12.19
N LEU A 140 -1.30 -8.31 11.04
CA LEU A 140 -1.37 -9.61 10.38
C LEU A 140 -0.69 -10.73 11.19
N LYS A 141 0.36 -10.41 11.95
CA LYS A 141 1.07 -11.36 12.83
C LYS A 141 0.25 -11.79 14.06
N GLU A 142 -0.78 -11.04 14.42
CA GLU A 142 -1.71 -11.41 15.49
C GLU A 142 -2.64 -12.55 15.06
N ASP A 143 -2.96 -12.64 13.79
CA ASP A 143 -3.77 -13.72 13.20
C ASP A 143 -2.88 -14.93 12.84
N LYS A 144 -2.88 -15.95 13.70
CA LYS A 144 -2.10 -17.17 13.53
C LYS A 144 -2.84 -18.26 12.76
N SER A 145 -4.01 -17.96 12.22
CA SER A 145 -4.73 -18.89 11.33
C SER A 145 -3.96 -19.13 10.03
N PRO A 146 -4.23 -20.21 9.30
CA PRO A 146 -3.66 -20.43 7.97
C PRO A 146 -3.93 -19.26 7.02
N GLU A 147 -5.07 -18.60 7.15
CA GLU A 147 -5.44 -17.42 6.38
C GLU A 147 -4.56 -16.21 6.74
N GLY A 148 -4.30 -16.00 8.04
CA GLY A 148 -3.41 -14.93 8.52
C GLY A 148 -1.98 -15.12 8.03
N LEU A 149 -1.45 -16.34 8.10
CA LEU A 149 -0.13 -16.68 7.55
C LEU A 149 -0.08 -16.44 6.05
N GLY A 150 -1.11 -16.86 5.31
CA GLY A 150 -1.19 -16.63 3.87
C GLY A 150 -1.22 -15.14 3.48
N ARG A 151 -1.80 -14.26 4.33
CA ARG A 151 -1.76 -12.80 4.11
C ARG A 151 -0.35 -12.23 4.30
N ILE A 152 0.42 -12.73 5.26
CA ILE A 152 1.82 -12.35 5.45
C ILE A 152 2.66 -12.79 4.24
N GLU A 153 2.46 -14.03 3.76
CA GLU A 153 3.12 -14.53 2.54
C GLU A 153 2.79 -13.66 1.32
N ASN A 154 1.56 -13.18 1.20
CA ASN A 154 1.17 -12.27 0.12
C ASN A 154 1.92 -10.94 0.19
N ILE A 155 2.07 -10.33 1.37
CA ILE A 155 2.86 -9.11 1.55
C ILE A 155 4.33 -9.37 1.19
N THR A 156 4.92 -10.46 1.67
CA THR A 156 6.29 -10.85 1.33
C THR A 156 6.46 -11.00 -0.18
N SER A 157 5.55 -11.74 -0.82
CA SER A 157 5.57 -11.92 -2.28
C SER A 157 5.46 -10.62 -3.07
N LEU A 158 4.69 -9.63 -2.58
CA LEU A 158 4.65 -8.30 -3.21
C LEU A 158 6.00 -7.60 -3.08
N LEU A 159 6.61 -7.61 -1.90
CA LEU A 159 7.90 -6.99 -1.65
C LEU A 159 9.01 -7.63 -2.50
N ASP A 160 9.02 -8.96 -2.60
CA ASP A 160 9.96 -9.71 -3.46
C ASP A 160 9.84 -9.26 -4.92
N GLY A 161 8.61 -9.12 -5.42
CA GLY A 161 8.39 -8.64 -6.79
C GLY A 161 8.82 -7.19 -7.03
N ILE A 162 8.68 -6.32 -6.03
CA ILE A 162 9.20 -4.96 -6.12
C ILE A 162 10.72 -4.98 -6.11
N GLN A 163 11.35 -5.86 -5.33
CA GLN A 163 12.80 -6.01 -5.28
C GLN A 163 13.36 -6.52 -6.61
N GLU A 164 12.74 -7.56 -7.19
CA GLU A 164 13.07 -8.07 -8.53
C GLU A 164 13.03 -6.94 -9.57
N PHE A 165 11.96 -6.15 -9.58
CA PHE A 165 11.80 -5.03 -10.50
C PHE A 165 12.92 -3.98 -10.36
N VAL A 166 13.29 -3.61 -9.11
CA VAL A 166 14.38 -2.64 -8.87
C VAL A 166 15.72 -3.18 -9.35
N GLN A 167 16.01 -4.47 -9.16
CA GLN A 167 17.24 -5.09 -9.59
C GLN A 167 17.35 -5.16 -11.12
N ASP A 168 16.26 -5.49 -11.81
CA ASP A 168 16.21 -5.52 -13.27
C ASP A 168 16.43 -4.11 -13.85
N ASP A 169 15.80 -3.08 -13.29
CA ASP A 169 15.94 -1.68 -13.71
C ASP A 169 17.39 -1.17 -13.53
N GLU A 170 18.05 -1.53 -12.41
CA GLU A 170 19.45 -1.19 -12.14
C GLU A 170 20.41 -1.87 -13.13
N LEU A 171 20.11 -3.09 -13.57
CA LEU A 171 20.91 -3.81 -14.58
C LEU A 171 20.76 -3.18 -15.97
N GLU A 172 19.56 -2.82 -16.39
CA GLU A 172 19.33 -2.16 -17.69
C GLU A 172 20.04 -0.80 -17.76
N ILE A 173 19.98 0.03 -16.71
CA ILE A 173 20.69 1.32 -16.65
C ILE A 173 22.22 1.12 -16.67
N GLY A 174 22.73 0.07 -16.02
CA GLY A 174 24.16 -0.25 -15.99
C GLY A 174 24.70 -0.69 -17.36
N GLU A 175 23.91 -1.37 -18.17
CA GLU A 175 24.28 -1.79 -19.53
C GLU A 175 24.28 -0.63 -20.53
N GLU A 176 23.32 0.30 -20.45
CA GLU A 176 23.29 1.50 -21.31
C GLU A 176 24.46 2.46 -21.01
N GLY A 177 24.91 2.55 -19.75
CA GLY A 177 26.07 3.39 -19.36
C GLY A 177 27.43 2.84 -19.72
N SER A 178 27.53 1.62 -20.23
CA SER A 178 28.81 0.96 -20.61
C SER A 178 29.11 0.98 -22.12
N LEU A 179 28.30 1.68 -22.91
CA LEU A 179 28.42 1.79 -24.36
C LEU A 179 29.06 3.09 -24.86
N ASP A 180 29.67 3.92 -23.98
CA ASP A 180 30.43 5.14 -24.34
C ASP A 180 31.95 4.94 -24.23
#